data_4ef72a8d860fab5981f5f0ec4a229f7d
#
_entry.id   4ef72a8d860fab5981f5f0ec4a229f7d
#
_cell.length_a   1.000
_cell.length_b   1.000
_cell.length_c   1.000
_cell.angle_alpha   90.00
_cell.angle_beta   90.00
_cell.angle_gamma   90.00
#
_symmetry.space_group_name_H-M   'P 1'
#
loop_
_entity.id
_entity.type
_entity.pdbx_description
1 polymer ?
#
loop_
_entity_poly.entity_id
_entity_poly.type
_entity_poly.pdbx_seq_one_letter_code
_entity_poly.pdbx_strand_id
1 'polypeptide(L)'
;MLARITPAVRIAAFALLLPLFAGGCSIITTVAYLVRPENDAPAEFKGLRGKHVAVVCKPIVELEFSDASSARELAGMVGAQLAQNVRKARVIDQREVARWIDENAWVDYPTLGKSLDADIVVGIDLEQFRMHEGSTLFRGRASAKVRVYDVAEKTVLFEKRIDDFTFPGDSAVPSTDQSEAQFRSLFLQVLSRRIARSFHAYDSRACFAEENLTF
;
A
#
# COMPACT_ATOMS: atom_id res chain seq x y z
N MET A 1 -28.84 -55.84 35.33
CA MET A 1 -29.08 -54.90 36.45
C MET A 1 -28.90 -53.50 35.97
N LEU A 2 -29.97 -52.84 35.55
CA LEU A 2 -29.91 -51.42 35.16
C LEU A 2 -30.17 -50.57 36.40
N ALA A 3 -29.13 -49.86 36.86
CA ALA A 3 -29.23 -48.94 37.96
C ALA A 3 -30.14 -47.75 37.56
N ARG A 4 -31.28 -47.60 38.22
CA ARG A 4 -32.20 -46.48 38.10
C ARG A 4 -31.49 -45.23 38.66
N ILE A 5 -30.98 -44.38 37.80
CA ILE A 5 -30.43 -43.05 38.16
C ILE A 5 -31.60 -42.19 38.66
N THR A 6 -31.57 -41.80 39.92
CA THR A 6 -32.62 -40.99 40.59
C THR A 6 -32.76 -39.63 39.90
N PRO A 7 -33.98 -39.05 39.80
CA PRO A 7 -34.22 -37.78 39.13
C PRO A 7 -33.38 -36.61 39.72
N ALA A 8 -33.02 -36.66 40.98
CA ALA A 8 -32.17 -35.69 41.63
C ALA A 8 -30.75 -35.61 41.01
N VAL A 9 -30.17 -36.77 40.60
CA VAL A 9 -28.85 -36.81 39.97
C VAL A 9 -28.90 -36.24 38.55
N ARG A 10 -30.00 -36.37 37.84
CA ARG A 10 -30.20 -35.77 36.50
C ARG A 10 -30.33 -34.26 36.56
N ILE A 11 -31.02 -33.72 37.59
CA ILE A 11 -31.15 -32.27 37.76
C ILE A 11 -29.83 -31.66 38.17
N ALA A 12 -29.05 -32.30 39.07
CA ALA A 12 -27.72 -31.84 39.48
C ALA A 12 -26.71 -31.83 38.28
N ALA A 13 -26.76 -32.88 37.43
CA ALA A 13 -25.91 -32.92 36.23
C ALA A 13 -26.28 -31.85 35.19
N PHE A 14 -27.56 -31.50 35.05
CA PHE A 14 -28.01 -30.43 34.16
C PHE A 14 -27.68 -29.04 34.69
N ALA A 15 -27.75 -28.83 36.01
CA ALA A 15 -27.36 -27.56 36.65
C ALA A 15 -25.84 -27.30 36.61
N LEU A 16 -25.01 -28.35 36.53
CA LEU A 16 -23.54 -28.21 36.42
C LEU A 16 -23.08 -27.92 35.00
N LEU A 17 -23.90 -28.25 33.98
CA LEU A 17 -23.60 -27.98 32.56
C LEU A 17 -23.98 -26.55 32.11
N LEU A 18 -24.91 -25.89 32.80
CA LEU A 18 -25.40 -24.55 32.44
C LEU A 18 -24.33 -23.45 32.45
N PRO A 19 -23.41 -23.39 33.42
CA PRO A 19 -22.39 -22.33 33.44
C PRO A 19 -21.29 -22.46 32.35
N LEU A 20 -21.15 -23.65 31.73
CA LEU A 20 -20.19 -23.82 30.62
C LEU A 20 -20.64 -23.11 29.32
N PHE A 21 -21.94 -22.87 29.15
CA PHE A 21 -22.46 -22.17 27.99
C PHE A 21 -22.47 -20.63 28.14
N ALA A 22 -22.43 -20.13 29.36
CA ALA A 22 -22.47 -18.67 29.61
C ALA A 22 -21.11 -17.96 29.42
N GLY A 23 -19.99 -18.66 29.40
CA GLY A 23 -18.65 -18.11 29.25
C GLY A 23 -18.05 -18.16 27.82
N GLY A 24 -18.79 -18.72 26.85
CA GLY A 24 -18.24 -19.15 25.57
C GLY A 24 -17.92 -18.04 24.54
N CYS A 25 -18.54 -16.87 24.61
CA CYS A 25 -18.39 -15.86 23.55
C CYS A 25 -17.05 -15.11 23.58
N SER A 26 -16.46 -14.92 24.75
CA SER A 26 -15.22 -14.14 24.89
C SER A 26 -13.97 -14.90 24.43
N ILE A 27 -13.90 -16.19 24.71
CA ILE A 27 -12.72 -17.02 24.36
C ILE A 27 -12.66 -17.28 22.86
N ILE A 28 -13.81 -17.53 22.22
CA ILE A 28 -13.89 -17.79 20.77
C ILE A 28 -13.48 -16.53 19.99
N THR A 29 -13.92 -15.35 20.42
CA THR A 29 -13.54 -14.10 19.80
C THR A 29 -12.05 -13.77 20.00
N THR A 30 -11.49 -14.08 21.16
CA THR A 30 -10.06 -13.88 21.45
C THR A 30 -9.20 -14.83 20.62
N VAL A 31 -9.57 -16.09 20.51
CA VAL A 31 -8.85 -17.07 19.67
C VAL A 31 -8.98 -16.72 18.19
N ALA A 32 -10.17 -16.34 17.72
CA ALA A 32 -10.37 -15.87 16.34
C ALA A 32 -9.54 -14.61 16.03
N TYR A 33 -9.34 -13.74 17.00
CA TYR A 33 -8.46 -12.57 16.87
C TYR A 33 -6.98 -12.94 16.77
N LEU A 34 -6.51 -13.91 17.56
CA LEU A 34 -5.13 -14.39 17.59
C LEU A 34 -4.75 -15.25 16.36
N VAL A 35 -5.75 -15.91 15.74
CA VAL A 35 -5.53 -16.78 14.54
C VAL A 35 -5.76 -16.01 13.23
N ARG A 36 -6.15 -14.73 13.32
CA ARG A 36 -6.39 -13.92 12.12
C ARG A 36 -5.07 -13.74 11.34
N PRO A 37 -5.07 -13.95 10.02
CA PRO A 37 -3.88 -13.73 9.21
C PRO A 37 -3.43 -12.26 9.34
N GLU A 38 -2.12 -12.08 9.50
CA GLU A 38 -1.48 -10.77 9.62
C GLU A 38 -1.77 -9.88 8.40
N ASN A 39 -1.89 -10.52 7.22
CA ASN A 39 -2.26 -9.86 5.97
C ASN A 39 -3.66 -10.29 5.54
N ASP A 40 -4.65 -9.47 5.81
CA ASP A 40 -6.06 -9.74 5.53
C ASP A 40 -6.52 -9.24 4.15
N ALA A 41 -5.78 -8.35 3.53
CA ALA A 41 -6.06 -7.82 2.20
C ALA A 41 -5.13 -8.43 1.14
N PRO A 42 -5.65 -9.14 0.13
CA PRO A 42 -4.83 -9.73 -0.93
C PRO A 42 -4.36 -8.68 -1.94
N ALA A 43 -3.26 -8.98 -2.65
CA ALA A 43 -2.82 -8.19 -3.81
C ALA A 43 -3.90 -8.14 -4.90
N GLU A 44 -4.15 -6.96 -5.45
CA GLU A 44 -5.05 -6.77 -6.60
C GLU A 44 -4.41 -7.27 -7.90
N PHE A 45 -3.11 -7.06 -8.08
CA PHE A 45 -2.33 -7.55 -9.21
C PHE A 45 -1.15 -8.42 -8.76
N LYS A 46 -1.05 -9.64 -9.30
CA LYS A 46 -0.03 -10.64 -8.91
C LYS A 46 1.02 -10.90 -9.98
N GLY A 47 0.93 -10.20 -11.12
CA GLY A 47 1.76 -10.45 -12.31
C GLY A 47 3.22 -10.02 -12.21
N LEU A 48 3.64 -9.34 -11.12
CA LEU A 48 5.03 -8.89 -10.94
C LEU A 48 5.97 -9.99 -10.44
N ARG A 49 5.43 -11.11 -9.97
CA ARG A 49 6.24 -12.16 -9.35
C ARG A 49 7.21 -12.79 -10.33
N GLY A 50 8.50 -12.77 -10.01
CA GLY A 50 9.56 -13.35 -10.82
C GLY A 50 9.95 -12.54 -12.06
N LYS A 51 9.36 -11.36 -12.24
CA LYS A 51 9.60 -10.45 -13.36
C LYS A 51 10.71 -9.45 -13.07
N HIS A 52 11.33 -8.94 -14.14
CA HIS A 52 12.22 -7.80 -14.12
C HIS A 52 11.38 -6.53 -14.29
N VAL A 53 11.36 -5.67 -13.28
CA VAL A 53 10.37 -4.60 -13.13
C VAL A 53 11.06 -3.24 -13.09
N ALA A 54 10.71 -2.35 -14.01
CA ALA A 54 11.02 -0.93 -13.91
C ALA A 54 9.86 -0.18 -13.24
N VAL A 55 10.17 0.75 -12.33
CA VAL A 55 9.18 1.65 -11.72
C VAL A 55 9.48 3.07 -12.16
N VAL A 56 8.47 3.74 -12.71
CA VAL A 56 8.59 5.10 -13.23
C VAL A 56 7.44 5.94 -12.72
N CYS A 57 7.74 7.08 -12.14
CA CYS A 57 6.72 8.09 -11.83
C CYS A 57 6.91 9.30 -12.73
N LYS A 58 5.87 9.66 -13.45
CA LYS A 58 5.84 10.85 -14.30
C LYS A 58 4.83 11.84 -13.75
N PRO A 59 5.24 13.08 -13.39
CA PRO A 59 4.30 14.13 -13.10
C PRO A 59 3.61 14.59 -14.40
N ILE A 60 2.39 15.06 -14.31
CA ILE A 60 1.76 15.77 -15.43
C ILE A 60 2.49 17.09 -15.70
N VAL A 61 2.36 17.63 -16.90
CA VAL A 61 3.11 18.81 -17.38
C VAL A 61 3.09 19.99 -16.41
N GLU A 62 1.97 20.24 -15.75
CA GLU A 62 1.81 21.31 -14.78
C GLU A 62 2.65 21.14 -13.50
N LEU A 63 3.02 19.90 -13.16
CA LEU A 63 3.82 19.55 -11.98
C LEU A 63 5.29 19.30 -12.31
N GLU A 64 5.68 19.24 -13.58
CA GLU A 64 7.05 18.85 -13.99
C GLU A 64 8.15 19.72 -13.38
N PHE A 65 7.90 21.01 -13.20
CA PHE A 65 8.92 21.93 -12.67
C PHE A 65 9.00 21.98 -11.15
N SER A 66 7.89 21.74 -10.45
CA SER A 66 7.84 21.85 -8.99
C SER A 66 8.12 20.52 -8.29
N ASP A 67 7.74 19.40 -8.91
CA ASP A 67 7.64 18.11 -8.23
C ASP A 67 8.40 16.95 -8.92
N ALA A 68 9.27 17.26 -9.89
CA ALA A 68 10.08 16.24 -10.57
C ALA A 68 10.95 15.41 -9.59
N SER A 69 11.49 16.05 -8.55
CA SER A 69 12.24 15.37 -7.50
C SER A 69 11.35 14.45 -6.66
N SER A 70 10.15 14.91 -6.30
CA SER A 70 9.16 14.11 -5.55
C SER A 70 8.68 12.91 -6.36
N ALA A 71 8.52 13.05 -7.68
CA ALA A 71 8.15 11.94 -8.55
C ALA A 71 9.25 10.85 -8.62
N ARG A 72 10.53 11.26 -8.74
CA ARG A 72 11.66 10.32 -8.70
C ARG A 72 11.77 9.61 -7.35
N GLU A 73 11.62 10.35 -6.26
CA GLU A 73 11.64 9.81 -4.91
C GLU A 73 10.48 8.82 -4.69
N LEU A 74 9.28 9.16 -5.13
CA LEU A 74 8.12 8.27 -5.08
C LEU A 74 8.36 6.96 -5.85
N ALA A 75 8.89 7.04 -7.08
CA ALA A 75 9.21 5.85 -7.86
C ALA A 75 10.24 4.95 -7.16
N GLY A 76 11.27 5.56 -6.56
CA GLY A 76 12.27 4.83 -5.78
C GLY A 76 11.67 4.13 -4.55
N MET A 77 10.82 4.83 -3.80
CA MET A 77 10.13 4.26 -2.64
C MET A 77 9.18 3.13 -3.03
N VAL A 78 8.40 3.29 -4.10
CA VAL A 78 7.53 2.21 -4.63
C VAL A 78 8.38 1.02 -5.06
N GLY A 79 9.47 1.25 -5.80
CA GLY A 79 10.40 0.20 -6.21
C GLY A 79 10.96 -0.59 -5.03
N ALA A 80 11.38 0.09 -3.96
CA ALA A 80 11.85 -0.53 -2.73
C ALA A 80 10.76 -1.39 -2.06
N GLN A 81 9.52 -0.90 -1.98
CA GLN A 81 8.39 -1.66 -1.46
C GLN A 81 8.11 -2.93 -2.29
N LEU A 82 8.16 -2.83 -3.63
CA LEU A 82 7.96 -3.98 -4.51
C LEU A 82 9.09 -5.01 -4.35
N ALA A 83 10.34 -4.57 -4.25
CA ALA A 83 11.49 -5.47 -4.04
C ALA A 83 11.40 -6.23 -2.70
N GLN A 84 10.88 -5.60 -1.66
CA GLN A 84 10.72 -6.20 -0.33
C GLN A 84 9.51 -7.15 -0.24
N ASN A 85 8.38 -6.78 -0.84
CA ASN A 85 7.10 -7.44 -0.58
C ASN A 85 6.63 -8.37 -1.71
N VAL A 86 7.15 -8.23 -2.93
CA VAL A 86 6.78 -9.09 -4.06
C VAL A 86 7.83 -10.18 -4.27
N ARG A 87 7.43 -11.44 -4.02
CA ARG A 87 8.36 -12.57 -4.10
C ARG A 87 9.04 -12.66 -5.47
N LYS A 88 10.39 -12.73 -5.47
CA LYS A 88 11.22 -12.89 -6.66
C LYS A 88 11.07 -11.79 -7.72
N ALA A 89 10.43 -10.66 -7.43
CA ALA A 89 10.49 -9.51 -8.30
C ALA A 89 11.93 -8.95 -8.30
N ARG A 90 12.47 -8.68 -9.48
CA ARG A 90 13.77 -8.04 -9.65
C ARG A 90 13.51 -6.60 -10.09
N VAL A 91 13.56 -5.69 -9.14
CA VAL A 91 13.31 -4.26 -9.43
C VAL A 91 14.60 -3.61 -9.91
N ILE A 92 14.52 -2.91 -11.04
CA ILE A 92 15.63 -2.16 -11.64
C ILE A 92 16.00 -1.00 -10.72
N ASP A 93 17.31 -0.74 -10.55
CA ASP A 93 17.79 0.38 -9.74
C ASP A 93 17.24 1.71 -10.26
N GLN A 94 16.68 2.49 -9.35
CA GLN A 94 16.07 3.78 -9.69
C GLN A 94 17.07 4.77 -10.31
N ARG A 95 18.35 4.63 -10.04
CA ARG A 95 19.41 5.44 -10.64
C ARG A 95 19.57 5.15 -12.13
N GLU A 96 19.38 3.89 -12.53
CA GLU A 96 19.43 3.47 -13.93
C GLU A 96 18.21 4.01 -14.69
N VAL A 97 17.03 3.89 -14.09
CA VAL A 97 15.79 4.45 -14.64
C VAL A 97 15.91 5.98 -14.79
N ALA A 98 16.40 6.68 -13.75
CA ALA A 98 16.56 8.12 -13.77
C ALA A 98 17.57 8.56 -14.84
N ARG A 99 18.71 7.87 -14.96
CA ARG A 99 19.71 8.13 -15.99
C ARG A 99 19.11 8.04 -17.39
N TRP A 100 18.35 6.97 -17.64
CA TRP A 100 17.71 6.81 -18.93
C TRP A 100 16.75 7.97 -19.26
N ILE A 101 15.93 8.38 -18.27
CA ILE A 101 15.00 9.52 -18.43
C ILE A 101 15.74 10.84 -18.70
N ASP A 102 16.88 11.05 -18.07
CA ASP A 102 17.67 12.28 -18.24
C ASP A 102 18.42 12.31 -19.59
N GLU A 103 18.79 11.14 -20.14
CA GLU A 103 19.57 11.02 -21.38
C GLU A 103 18.69 10.84 -22.63
N ASN A 104 17.40 10.49 -22.50
CA ASN A 104 16.53 10.16 -23.62
C ASN A 104 15.27 11.00 -23.64
N ALA A 105 14.78 11.32 -24.85
CA ALA A 105 13.46 11.90 -24.99
C ALA A 105 12.40 10.89 -24.55
N TRP A 106 11.44 11.35 -23.75
CA TRP A 106 10.32 10.55 -23.34
C TRP A 106 9.43 10.16 -24.53
N VAL A 107 9.16 8.86 -24.67
CA VAL A 107 8.22 8.32 -25.68
C VAL A 107 7.03 7.70 -24.97
N ASP A 108 7.20 6.52 -24.39
CA ASP A 108 6.20 5.79 -23.63
C ASP A 108 6.85 4.81 -22.63
N TYR A 109 6.04 4.25 -21.75
CA TYR A 109 6.49 3.31 -20.73
C TYR A 109 7.08 2.01 -21.29
N PRO A 110 6.46 1.34 -22.31
CA PRO A 110 7.04 0.15 -22.93
C PRO A 110 8.40 0.40 -23.59
N THR A 111 8.61 1.56 -24.22
CA THR A 111 9.89 1.91 -24.85
C THR A 111 11.01 2.04 -23.81
N LEU A 112 10.73 2.71 -22.69
CA LEU A 112 11.65 2.75 -21.54
C LEU A 112 11.93 1.35 -21.03
N GLY A 113 10.90 0.54 -20.80
CA GLY A 113 11.05 -0.83 -20.32
C GLY A 113 11.94 -1.68 -21.21
N LYS A 114 11.76 -1.58 -22.54
CA LYS A 114 12.60 -2.28 -23.53
C LYS A 114 14.07 -1.86 -23.45
N SER A 115 14.33 -0.57 -23.27
CA SER A 115 15.70 -0.05 -23.18
C SER A 115 16.41 -0.49 -21.89
N LEU A 116 15.67 -0.76 -20.84
CA LEU A 116 16.18 -1.21 -19.53
C LEU A 116 16.10 -2.74 -19.34
N ASP A 117 15.79 -3.50 -20.38
CA ASP A 117 15.62 -4.97 -20.32
C ASP A 117 14.61 -5.39 -19.22
N ALA A 118 13.55 -4.62 -19.08
CA ALA A 118 12.45 -4.93 -18.17
C ALA A 118 11.41 -5.82 -18.84
N ASP A 119 10.84 -6.78 -18.11
CA ASP A 119 9.66 -7.53 -18.53
C ASP A 119 8.39 -6.66 -18.40
N ILE A 120 8.35 -5.87 -17.32
CA ILE A 120 7.19 -5.10 -16.91
C ILE A 120 7.61 -3.69 -16.48
N VAL A 121 6.78 -2.70 -16.83
CA VAL A 121 6.91 -1.34 -16.30
C VAL A 121 5.70 -1.00 -15.43
N VAL A 122 5.95 -0.59 -14.19
CA VAL A 122 4.96 0.05 -13.32
C VAL A 122 5.07 1.56 -13.55
N GLY A 123 4.15 2.10 -14.33
CA GLY A 123 4.04 3.53 -14.62
C GLY A 123 3.09 4.20 -13.63
N ILE A 124 3.53 5.32 -13.06
CA ILE A 124 2.76 6.14 -12.13
C ILE A 124 2.64 7.53 -12.76
N ASP A 125 1.45 7.89 -13.20
CA ASP A 125 1.16 9.25 -13.63
C ASP A 125 0.67 10.03 -12.39
N LEU A 126 1.48 10.95 -11.90
CA LEU A 126 1.16 11.82 -10.77
C LEU A 126 0.36 13.01 -11.29
N GLU A 127 -0.97 12.98 -11.07
CA GLU A 127 -1.91 13.97 -11.61
C GLU A 127 -2.06 15.18 -10.69
N GLN A 128 -1.94 14.98 -9.38
CA GLN A 128 -1.97 16.03 -8.37
C GLN A 128 -0.97 15.72 -7.25
N PHE A 129 -0.27 16.76 -6.81
CA PHE A 129 0.60 16.69 -5.63
C PHE A 129 0.64 18.04 -4.93
N ARG A 130 0.20 18.08 -3.69
CA ARG A 130 0.21 19.29 -2.84
C ARG A 130 0.58 18.92 -1.43
N MET A 131 1.29 19.77 -0.72
CA MET A 131 1.73 19.55 0.65
C MET A 131 1.14 20.54 1.66
N HIS A 132 0.52 21.62 1.19
CA HIS A 132 0.03 22.69 2.05
C HIS A 132 -1.49 22.78 2.05
N GLU A 133 -2.04 23.06 3.23
CA GLU A 133 -3.41 23.54 3.43
C GLU A 133 -3.34 24.97 4.02
N GLY A 134 -3.53 25.97 3.16
CA GLY A 134 -3.25 27.36 3.52
C GLY A 134 -1.75 27.64 3.64
N SER A 135 -1.38 28.64 4.45
CA SER A 135 0.02 29.11 4.59
C SER A 135 0.79 28.53 5.78
N THR A 136 0.08 27.94 6.75
CA THR A 136 0.66 27.54 8.05
C THR A 136 0.47 26.07 8.40
N LEU A 137 -0.17 25.30 7.51
CA LEU A 137 -0.48 23.90 7.76
C LEU A 137 0.03 23.02 6.63
N PHE A 138 0.62 21.89 7.00
CA PHE A 138 0.91 20.79 6.09
C PHE A 138 -0.23 19.79 6.07
N ARG A 139 -0.72 19.50 4.88
CA ARG A 139 -1.64 18.41 4.58
C ARG A 139 -1.40 17.95 3.15
N GLY A 140 -0.86 16.75 3.01
CA GLY A 140 -0.57 16.17 1.71
C GLY A 140 -1.85 15.77 0.99
N ARG A 141 -1.94 16.12 -0.29
CA ARG A 141 -2.98 15.63 -1.22
C ARG A 141 -2.34 15.16 -2.50
N ALA A 142 -2.69 13.97 -2.95
CA ALA A 142 -2.19 13.42 -4.20
C ALA A 142 -3.27 12.65 -4.95
N SER A 143 -3.24 12.78 -6.28
CA SER A 143 -3.98 11.92 -7.19
C SER A 143 -2.98 11.29 -8.16
N ALA A 144 -3.08 9.98 -8.36
CA ALA A 144 -2.18 9.24 -9.22
C ALA A 144 -2.91 8.15 -10.00
N LYS A 145 -2.48 7.92 -11.24
CA LYS A 145 -2.91 6.80 -12.05
C LYS A 145 -1.76 5.80 -12.17
N VAL A 146 -1.98 4.60 -11.66
CA VAL A 146 -1.00 3.52 -11.67
C VAL A 146 -1.35 2.54 -12.78
N ARG A 147 -0.41 2.28 -13.68
CA ARG A 147 -0.58 1.33 -14.79
C ARG A 147 0.58 0.35 -14.82
N VAL A 148 0.29 -0.88 -15.14
CA VAL A 148 1.28 -1.94 -15.34
C VAL A 148 1.29 -2.31 -16.81
N TYR A 149 2.44 -2.19 -17.45
CA TYR A 149 2.64 -2.48 -18.87
C TYR A 149 3.44 -3.76 -19.06
N ASP A 150 2.97 -4.62 -19.94
CA ASP A 150 3.80 -5.65 -20.54
C ASP A 150 4.69 -4.99 -21.60
N VAL A 151 6.00 -5.18 -21.48
CA VAL A 151 6.97 -4.54 -22.39
C VAL A 151 6.99 -5.21 -23.77
N ALA A 152 6.85 -6.54 -23.82
CA ALA A 152 6.88 -7.30 -25.05
C ALA A 152 5.61 -7.06 -25.88
N GLU A 153 4.45 -7.16 -25.25
CA GLU A 153 3.14 -7.02 -25.91
C GLU A 153 2.68 -5.56 -26.03
N LYS A 154 3.34 -4.63 -25.33
CA LYS A 154 2.98 -3.20 -25.26
C LYS A 154 1.53 -2.96 -24.79
N THR A 155 1.02 -3.83 -23.94
CA THR A 155 -0.34 -3.78 -23.43
C THR A 155 -0.38 -3.39 -21.97
N VAL A 156 -1.51 -2.81 -21.53
CA VAL A 156 -1.77 -2.52 -20.11
C VAL A 156 -2.38 -3.77 -19.48
N LEU A 157 -1.69 -4.33 -18.49
CA LEU A 157 -2.12 -5.50 -17.73
C LEU A 157 -2.99 -5.15 -16.52
N PHE A 158 -2.80 -3.95 -15.97
CA PHE A 158 -3.50 -3.49 -14.78
C PHE A 158 -3.54 -1.96 -14.78
N GLU A 159 -4.64 -1.41 -14.32
CA GLU A 159 -4.82 0.03 -14.11
C GLU A 159 -5.56 0.27 -12.80
N LYS A 160 -5.09 1.24 -12.02
CA LYS A 160 -5.74 1.70 -10.80
C LYS A 160 -5.58 3.21 -10.65
N ARG A 161 -6.65 3.88 -10.24
CA ARG A 161 -6.63 5.29 -9.84
C ARG A 161 -6.57 5.39 -8.31
N ILE A 162 -5.83 6.36 -7.85
CA ILE A 162 -5.82 6.85 -6.48
C ILE A 162 -6.28 8.30 -6.58
N ASP A 163 -7.52 8.55 -6.19
CA ASP A 163 -8.13 9.86 -6.28
C ASP A 163 -8.13 10.53 -4.91
N ASP A 164 -7.68 11.79 -4.86
CA ASP A 164 -7.71 12.69 -3.69
C ASP A 164 -7.19 12.05 -2.39
N PHE A 165 -6.09 11.28 -2.48
CA PHE A 165 -5.46 10.72 -1.30
C PHE A 165 -4.94 11.85 -0.42
N THR A 166 -5.40 11.88 0.83
CA THR A 166 -5.09 12.92 1.80
C THR A 166 -4.33 12.35 2.99
N PHE A 167 -3.24 13.01 3.40
CA PHE A 167 -2.44 12.63 4.56
C PHE A 167 -1.95 13.85 5.37
N PRO A 168 -2.09 13.85 6.70
CA PRO A 168 -2.94 12.95 7.50
C PRO A 168 -4.42 13.09 7.11
N GLY A 169 -5.19 11.99 7.28
CA GLY A 169 -6.61 11.96 6.87
C GLY A 169 -7.47 12.94 7.64
N ASP A 170 -7.34 12.95 8.97
CA ASP A 170 -8.26 13.64 9.88
C ASP A 170 -7.74 14.98 10.42
N SER A 171 -6.46 15.31 10.23
CA SER A 171 -5.84 16.52 10.78
C SER A 171 -4.84 17.14 9.82
N ALA A 172 -4.41 18.37 10.10
CA ALA A 172 -3.28 19.00 9.43
C ALA A 172 -2.16 19.24 10.45
N VAL A 173 -0.92 19.27 10.00
CA VAL A 173 0.25 19.46 10.86
C VAL A 173 0.70 20.92 10.79
N PRO A 174 0.86 21.63 11.92
CA PRO A 174 1.39 22.97 11.92
C PRO A 174 2.79 23.01 11.29
N SER A 175 3.06 24.01 10.43
CA SER A 175 4.39 24.18 9.81
C SER A 175 5.49 24.58 10.81
N THR A 176 5.12 24.89 12.04
CA THR A 176 6.03 25.10 13.17
C THR A 176 6.58 23.81 13.76
N ASP A 177 5.88 22.69 13.59
CA ASP A 177 6.16 21.44 14.31
C ASP A 177 7.14 20.54 13.55
N GLN A 178 7.22 20.71 12.23
CA GLN A 178 8.20 20.00 11.40
C GLN A 178 8.54 20.78 10.12
N SER A 179 9.69 20.46 9.53
CA SER A 179 10.08 21.08 8.26
C SER A 179 9.29 20.51 7.08
N GLU A 180 9.14 21.31 6.02
CA GLU A 180 8.52 20.89 4.77
C GLU A 180 9.17 19.63 4.18
N ALA A 181 10.50 19.53 4.25
CA ALA A 181 11.24 18.37 3.75
C ALA A 181 10.91 17.07 4.52
N GLN A 182 10.76 17.17 5.84
CA GLN A 182 10.37 16.03 6.68
C GLN A 182 8.94 15.61 6.38
N PHE A 183 8.01 16.56 6.27
CA PHE A 183 6.63 16.26 5.92
C PHE A 183 6.52 15.64 4.52
N ARG A 184 7.25 16.17 3.53
CA ARG A 184 7.31 15.63 2.17
C ARG A 184 7.76 14.18 2.17
N SER A 185 8.87 13.88 2.82
CA SER A 185 9.39 12.51 2.90
C SER A 185 8.38 11.55 3.53
N LEU A 186 7.72 11.94 4.61
CA LEU A 186 6.69 11.14 5.25
C LEU A 186 5.47 10.93 4.35
N PHE A 187 4.99 11.98 3.70
CA PHE A 187 3.86 11.91 2.77
C PHE A 187 4.17 10.98 1.58
N LEU A 188 5.35 11.12 0.98
CA LEU A 188 5.79 10.24 -0.11
C LEU A 188 5.91 8.77 0.35
N GLN A 189 6.38 8.54 1.58
CA GLN A 189 6.46 7.20 2.16
C GLN A 189 5.07 6.56 2.29
N VAL A 190 4.08 7.28 2.82
CA VAL A 190 2.71 6.75 2.97
C VAL A 190 2.05 6.56 1.61
N LEU A 191 2.22 7.50 0.68
CA LEU A 191 1.72 7.38 -0.70
C LEU A 191 2.34 6.19 -1.43
N SER A 192 3.66 5.98 -1.30
CA SER A 192 4.36 4.85 -1.92
C SER A 192 3.83 3.50 -1.42
N ARG A 193 3.57 3.38 -0.12
CA ARG A 193 2.94 2.19 0.47
C ARG A 193 1.52 2.00 -0.06
N ARG A 194 0.73 3.07 -0.16
CA ARG A 194 -0.62 3.03 -0.74
C ARG A 194 -0.61 2.48 -2.16
N ILE A 195 0.34 2.90 -2.98
CA ILE A 195 0.50 2.39 -4.35
C ILE A 195 0.95 0.93 -4.34
N ALA A 196 1.98 0.59 -3.54
CA ALA A 196 2.58 -0.74 -3.51
C ALA A 196 1.62 -1.85 -3.03
N ARG A 197 0.65 -1.52 -2.18
CA ARG A 197 -0.41 -2.45 -1.69
C ARG A 197 -1.21 -3.09 -2.82
N SER A 198 -1.27 -2.50 -3.99
CA SER A 198 -1.91 -3.12 -5.16
C SER A 198 -1.20 -4.41 -5.60
N PHE A 199 0.07 -4.62 -5.21
CA PHE A 199 0.96 -5.66 -5.73
C PHE A 199 1.34 -6.74 -4.72
N HIS A 200 1.02 -6.59 -3.45
CA HIS A 200 1.28 -7.58 -2.40
C HIS A 200 0.16 -7.61 -1.37
N ALA A 201 0.07 -8.70 -0.61
CA ALA A 201 -0.86 -8.79 0.52
C ALA A 201 -0.40 -7.88 1.67
N TYR A 202 -1.35 -7.28 2.39
CA TYR A 202 -1.07 -6.34 3.46
C TYR A 202 -2.10 -6.43 4.60
N ASP A 203 -1.75 -5.88 5.77
CA ASP A 203 -2.67 -5.72 6.91
C ASP A 203 -3.46 -4.41 6.75
N SER A 204 -4.76 -4.53 6.55
CA SER A 204 -5.65 -3.39 6.32
C SER A 204 -5.75 -2.44 7.52
N ARG A 205 -5.60 -2.95 8.74
CA ARG A 205 -5.70 -2.17 9.97
C ARG A 205 -4.44 -1.34 10.22
N ALA A 206 -3.26 -1.95 10.05
CA ALA A 206 -1.99 -1.25 10.15
C ALA A 206 -1.93 -0.11 9.15
N CYS A 207 -2.45 -0.34 7.95
CA CYS A 207 -2.54 0.66 6.90
C CYS A 207 -3.46 1.84 7.25
N PHE A 208 -4.64 1.55 7.80
CA PHE A 208 -5.56 2.60 8.24
C PHE A 208 -4.96 3.45 9.36
N ALA A 209 -4.30 2.81 10.34
CA ALA A 209 -3.62 3.51 11.43
C ALA A 209 -2.50 4.42 10.90
N GLU A 210 -1.74 3.96 9.91
CA GLU A 210 -0.65 4.73 9.31
C GLU A 210 -1.15 5.96 8.52
N GLU A 211 -2.22 5.82 7.75
CA GLU A 211 -2.81 6.91 6.96
C GLU A 211 -3.47 7.98 7.85
N ASN A 212 -3.82 7.65 9.09
CA ASN A 212 -4.45 8.53 10.08
C ASN A 212 -3.56 8.80 11.29
N LEU A 213 -2.23 8.78 11.11
CA LEU A 213 -1.31 9.18 12.17
C LEU A 213 -1.65 10.60 12.66
N THR A 214 -1.93 10.71 13.96
CA THR A 214 -2.03 11.99 14.66
C THR A 214 -0.64 12.35 15.18
N PHE A 215 -0.18 13.55 14.86
CA PHE A 215 1.09 14.11 15.31
C PHE A 215 0.89 14.93 16.59
#